data_3db2d7707042fd0f12e5c4df35f67406
#
_entry.id   3db2d7707042fd0f12e5c4df35f67406
#
_cell.length_a   1.000
_cell.length_b   1.000
_cell.length_c   1.000
_cell.angle_alpha   90.00
_cell.angle_beta   90.00
_cell.angle_gamma   90.00
#
_symmetry.space_group_name_H-M   'P 1'
#
loop_
_entity.id
_entity.type
_entity.pdbx_description
1 polymer ?
#
loop_
_entity_poly.entity_id
_entity_poly.type
_entity_poly.pdbx_seq_one_letter_code
_entity_poly.pdbx_strand_id
1 'polypeptide(L)'
;MQKPDLRDINQLTKDEFKRILGPVAGSLDDGSKVVLGMQSDVFACCSIQGDQISVRGTPRFEQTIKSAYAQAKPTMWFGSAEKERPKAETIPPALKPKTDTTSATTYRVPVLIYKSKREPGKNVDGSPAEDMTYGKMTAEQIKAIPMFVGKMGDDGFIGDLEKTDPKVFFSSFRNMATLFATGDLKMNILAMIAKFEKSEGGEYRNQALARAARAHPTTIKFSDTLIKEVKAKLAELDGDVNKLVLSDLMQQYSKTSGFRLPIFNSAADKVQGLTIAVNDVWAGKAEITTYEKFGDFYKGTIKVTLYDHFGLDYPDIGPDPTTGRVKFYGLASGFRSWFVLQHYKRFAYKPFLTVIELSYPFQGELK
;
A
#
# COMPACT_ATOMS: atom_id res chain seq x y z
N MET A 1 -17.90 4.73 -25.83
CA MET A 1 -17.93 4.04 -24.54
C MET A 1 -16.70 3.16 -24.47
N GLN A 2 -15.68 3.57 -23.71
CA GLN A 2 -14.47 2.79 -23.54
C GLN A 2 -14.75 1.58 -22.64
N LYS A 3 -14.26 0.40 -23.05
CA LYS A 3 -14.31 -0.79 -22.20
C LYS A 3 -13.52 -0.52 -20.92
N PRO A 4 -14.06 -0.81 -19.74
CA PRO A 4 -13.24 -0.81 -18.55
C PRO A 4 -12.05 -1.74 -18.74
N ASP A 5 -10.89 -1.31 -18.29
CA ASP A 5 -9.68 -2.14 -18.37
C ASP A 5 -9.75 -3.24 -17.32
N LEU A 6 -10.31 -4.39 -17.73
CA LEU A 6 -10.48 -5.57 -16.89
C LEU A 6 -9.29 -6.53 -16.95
N ARG A 7 -8.15 -6.09 -17.51
CA ARG A 7 -6.97 -6.96 -17.62
C ARG A 7 -6.55 -7.54 -16.27
N ASP A 8 -6.67 -6.74 -15.22
CA ASP A 8 -6.36 -7.19 -13.85
C ASP A 8 -7.32 -8.30 -13.38
N ILE A 9 -8.58 -8.22 -13.75
CA ILE A 9 -9.60 -9.24 -13.38
C ILE A 9 -9.36 -10.52 -14.17
N ASN A 10 -9.04 -10.42 -15.46
CA ASN A 10 -8.75 -11.58 -16.31
C ASN A 10 -7.47 -12.33 -15.91
N GLN A 11 -6.60 -11.72 -15.11
CA GLN A 11 -5.38 -12.33 -14.61
C GLN A 11 -5.54 -13.02 -13.26
N LEU A 12 -6.68 -12.84 -12.58
CA LEU A 12 -6.93 -13.42 -11.27
C LEU A 12 -7.12 -14.94 -11.36
N THR A 13 -6.57 -15.65 -10.38
CA THR A 13 -6.85 -17.07 -10.16
C THR A 13 -8.23 -17.25 -9.51
N LYS A 14 -8.78 -18.47 -9.57
CA LYS A 14 -10.05 -18.78 -8.89
C LYS A 14 -10.00 -18.51 -7.39
N ASP A 15 -8.86 -18.75 -6.74
CA ASP A 15 -8.71 -18.48 -5.31
C ASP A 15 -8.60 -17.00 -5.01
N GLU A 16 -8.05 -16.21 -5.92
CA GLU A 16 -8.07 -14.75 -5.81
C GLU A 16 -9.49 -14.22 -5.97
N PHE A 17 -10.27 -14.73 -6.93
CA PHE A 17 -11.70 -14.42 -7.03
C PHE A 17 -12.45 -14.81 -5.74
N LYS A 18 -12.21 -16.02 -5.20
CA LYS A 18 -12.81 -16.46 -3.94
C LYS A 18 -12.42 -15.57 -2.76
N ARG A 19 -11.16 -15.11 -2.70
CA ARG A 19 -10.70 -14.16 -1.66
C ARG A 19 -11.31 -12.78 -1.82
N ILE A 20 -11.44 -12.30 -3.04
CA ILE A 20 -12.05 -11.00 -3.35
C ILE A 20 -13.54 -11.03 -3.03
N LEU A 21 -14.25 -12.03 -3.53
CA LEU A 21 -15.70 -12.12 -3.43
C LEU A 21 -16.17 -12.81 -2.14
N GLY A 22 -15.33 -13.72 -1.58
CA GLY A 22 -15.60 -14.46 -0.34
C GLY A 22 -15.82 -13.57 0.88
N PRO A 23 -14.91 -12.65 1.23
CA PRO A 23 -15.04 -11.76 2.39
C PRO A 23 -15.96 -10.56 2.13
N VAL A 24 -16.22 -10.23 0.87
CA VAL A 24 -17.04 -9.10 0.43
C VAL A 24 -18.53 -9.38 0.54
N ALA A 25 -18.93 -10.48 1.13
CA ALA A 25 -20.30 -10.70 1.52
C ALA A 25 -20.69 -9.85 2.74
N GLY A 26 -20.74 -8.60 2.51
CA GLY A 26 -21.80 -7.81 3.12
C GLY A 26 -23.07 -8.43 2.56
N SER A 27 -23.85 -9.08 3.38
CA SER A 27 -25.04 -9.79 2.95
C SER A 27 -26.02 -8.83 2.31
N LEU A 28 -26.21 -8.97 1.03
CA LEU A 28 -27.55 -8.89 0.54
C LEU A 28 -28.28 -10.13 1.09
N ASP A 29 -29.56 -10.02 1.39
CA ASP A 29 -30.36 -11.08 2.02
C ASP A 29 -30.30 -12.45 1.33
N ASP A 30 -29.73 -12.53 0.13
CA ASP A 30 -29.56 -13.73 -0.68
C ASP A 30 -28.12 -14.28 -0.67
N GLY A 31 -27.21 -13.75 0.16
CA GLY A 31 -25.80 -14.14 0.20
C GLY A 31 -24.95 -13.61 -0.96
N SER A 32 -25.53 -12.80 -1.85
CA SER A 32 -24.82 -12.17 -2.95
C SER A 32 -23.87 -11.07 -2.45
N LYS A 33 -22.80 -10.84 -3.16
CA LYS A 33 -21.76 -9.90 -2.82
C LYS A 33 -21.70 -8.78 -3.82
N VAL A 34 -21.62 -7.55 -3.34
CA VAL A 34 -21.51 -6.38 -4.21
C VAL A 34 -20.09 -6.29 -4.72
N VAL A 35 -19.91 -6.47 -6.02
CA VAL A 35 -18.71 -6.07 -6.74
C VAL A 35 -18.99 -4.72 -7.35
N LEU A 36 -18.08 -3.78 -7.16
CA LEU A 36 -18.24 -2.45 -7.73
C LEU A 36 -18.35 -2.54 -9.25
N GLY A 37 -19.51 -2.16 -9.74
CA GLY A 37 -19.70 -1.88 -11.14
C GLY A 37 -18.79 -0.74 -11.55
N MET A 38 -18.17 -0.89 -12.70
CA MET A 38 -17.22 0.09 -13.22
C MET A 38 -17.92 1.21 -14.00
N GLN A 39 -19.23 1.29 -13.90
CA GLN A 39 -20.05 2.38 -14.43
C GLN A 39 -21.15 2.72 -13.43
N SER A 40 -21.53 3.95 -13.45
CA SER A 40 -22.41 4.62 -12.52
C SER A 40 -23.76 3.99 -12.26
N ASP A 41 -24.22 3.22 -13.15
CA ASP A 41 -25.55 2.62 -13.18
C ASP A 41 -25.54 1.09 -12.96
N VAL A 42 -24.37 0.52 -12.65
CA VAL A 42 -24.19 -0.92 -12.56
C VAL A 42 -23.74 -1.33 -11.17
N PHE A 43 -24.71 -1.60 -10.32
CA PHE A 43 -24.49 -2.50 -9.20
C PHE A 43 -24.40 -3.91 -9.74
N ALA A 44 -23.24 -4.52 -9.69
CA ALA A 44 -23.15 -5.95 -9.95
C ALA A 44 -22.98 -6.67 -8.63
N CYS A 45 -23.82 -7.66 -8.40
CA CYS A 45 -23.71 -8.58 -7.28
C CYS A 45 -23.06 -9.87 -7.77
N CYS A 46 -22.04 -10.32 -7.06
CA CYS A 46 -21.41 -11.61 -7.31
C CYS A 46 -21.45 -12.49 -6.08
N SER A 47 -21.75 -13.76 -6.25
CA SER A 47 -21.58 -14.78 -5.21
C SER A 47 -20.79 -15.96 -5.74
N ILE A 48 -19.98 -16.59 -4.90
CA ILE A 48 -19.28 -17.82 -5.24
C ILE A 48 -19.76 -18.92 -4.30
N GLN A 49 -20.28 -20.00 -4.89
CA GLN A 49 -20.61 -21.24 -4.18
C GLN A 49 -19.78 -22.38 -4.80
N GLY A 50 -18.84 -22.91 -4.01
CA GLY A 50 -17.90 -23.90 -4.54
C GLY A 50 -17.08 -23.32 -5.70
N ASP A 51 -17.23 -23.92 -6.90
CA ASP A 51 -16.56 -23.49 -8.12
C ASP A 51 -17.46 -22.68 -9.09
N GLN A 52 -18.66 -22.36 -8.66
CA GLN A 52 -19.59 -21.59 -9.48
C GLN A 52 -19.61 -20.13 -9.03
N ILE A 53 -19.61 -19.23 -10.02
CA ILE A 53 -19.82 -17.81 -9.84
C ILE A 53 -21.19 -17.41 -10.37
N SER A 54 -22.00 -16.77 -9.54
CA SER A 54 -23.23 -16.09 -9.93
C SER A 54 -22.98 -14.59 -9.97
N VAL A 55 -23.29 -13.95 -11.09
CA VAL A 55 -23.08 -12.53 -11.31
C VAL A 55 -24.40 -11.90 -11.73
N ARG A 56 -24.80 -10.81 -11.08
CA ARG A 56 -25.95 -9.99 -11.48
C ARG A 56 -25.43 -8.59 -11.83
N GLY A 57 -25.83 -8.08 -12.98
CA GLY A 57 -25.42 -6.75 -13.45
C GLY A 57 -25.91 -6.51 -14.86
N THR A 58 -25.26 -5.60 -15.59
CA THR A 58 -25.54 -5.50 -17.03
C THR A 58 -25.06 -6.76 -17.75
N PRO A 59 -25.72 -7.20 -18.83
CA PRO A 59 -25.34 -8.42 -19.55
C PRO A 59 -23.86 -8.45 -19.95
N ARG A 60 -23.32 -7.31 -20.29
CA ARG A 60 -21.89 -7.18 -20.64
C ARG A 60 -20.96 -7.38 -19.46
N PHE A 61 -21.31 -6.83 -18.30
CA PHE A 61 -20.55 -7.00 -17.07
C PHE A 61 -20.59 -8.47 -16.62
N GLU A 62 -21.78 -9.07 -16.59
CA GLU A 62 -21.96 -10.48 -16.23
C GLU A 62 -21.11 -11.38 -17.11
N GLN A 63 -21.16 -11.18 -18.44
CA GLN A 63 -20.37 -11.94 -19.38
C GLN A 63 -18.86 -11.78 -19.15
N THR A 64 -18.42 -10.56 -18.84
CA THR A 64 -17.00 -10.27 -18.60
C THR A 64 -16.49 -10.96 -17.35
N ILE A 65 -17.23 -10.85 -16.23
CA ILE A 65 -16.83 -11.49 -14.96
C ILE A 65 -16.88 -13.02 -15.08
N LYS A 66 -17.94 -13.57 -15.67
CA LYS A 66 -18.06 -15.02 -15.91
C LYS A 66 -16.93 -15.55 -16.79
N SER A 67 -16.59 -14.83 -17.87
CA SER A 67 -15.45 -15.18 -18.74
C SER A 67 -14.12 -15.13 -17.98
N ALA A 68 -13.86 -14.07 -17.24
CA ALA A 68 -12.63 -13.95 -16.45
C ALA A 68 -12.49 -15.08 -15.42
N TYR A 69 -13.58 -15.40 -14.71
CA TYR A 69 -13.60 -16.49 -13.74
C TYR A 69 -13.38 -17.86 -14.40
N ALA A 70 -14.00 -18.10 -15.56
CA ALA A 70 -13.82 -19.36 -16.30
C ALA A 70 -12.38 -19.54 -16.82
N GLN A 71 -11.72 -18.44 -17.22
CA GLN A 71 -10.34 -18.43 -17.69
C GLN A 71 -9.30 -18.45 -16.56
N ALA A 72 -9.70 -18.15 -15.33
CA ALA A 72 -8.81 -18.16 -14.20
C ALA A 72 -8.20 -19.55 -13.99
N LYS A 73 -6.88 -19.61 -13.88
CA LYS A 73 -6.17 -20.87 -13.63
C LYS A 73 -6.60 -21.45 -12.28
N PRO A 74 -6.97 -22.73 -12.20
CA PRO A 74 -7.18 -23.37 -10.91
C PRO A 74 -5.85 -23.34 -10.16
N THR A 75 -5.83 -22.78 -8.96
CA THR A 75 -4.70 -22.97 -8.05
C THR A 75 -4.76 -24.42 -7.59
N MET A 76 -3.67 -25.17 -7.77
CA MET A 76 -3.57 -26.46 -7.12
C MET A 76 -3.61 -26.21 -5.60
N TRP A 77 -4.74 -26.51 -5.01
CA TRP A 77 -4.87 -26.60 -3.58
C TRP A 77 -4.16 -27.88 -3.15
N PHE A 78 -2.88 -27.77 -2.81
CA PHE A 78 -2.30 -28.76 -1.92
C PHE A 78 -3.06 -28.59 -0.60
N GLY A 79 -3.87 -29.62 -0.30
CA GLY A 79 -4.72 -29.65 0.88
C GLY A 79 -3.95 -29.18 2.08
N SER A 80 -4.64 -28.61 3.02
CA SER A 80 -4.14 -28.03 4.25
C SER A 80 -3.05 -28.86 4.93
N ALA A 81 -1.88 -28.89 4.34
CA ALA A 81 -0.68 -28.89 5.12
C ALA A 81 -0.79 -27.55 5.85
N GLU A 82 -1.20 -27.59 7.09
CA GLU A 82 -0.82 -26.63 8.09
C GLU A 82 0.58 -26.20 7.68
N LYS A 83 0.69 -25.06 6.94
CA LYS A 83 2.00 -24.52 6.64
C LYS A 83 2.57 -24.34 8.00
N GLU A 84 3.42 -25.28 8.38
CA GLU A 84 4.33 -25.06 9.49
C GLU A 84 4.74 -23.60 9.34
N ARG A 85 4.38 -22.79 10.32
CA ARG A 85 4.96 -21.46 10.47
C ARG A 85 6.42 -21.69 10.16
N PRO A 86 7.07 -20.93 9.25
CA PRO A 86 8.50 -21.08 9.07
C PRO A 86 9.02 -21.16 10.48
N LYS A 87 9.52 -22.33 10.88
CA LYS A 87 10.14 -22.53 12.19
C LYS A 87 11.02 -21.33 12.29
N ALA A 88 10.78 -20.49 13.30
CA ALA A 88 11.66 -19.38 13.57
C ALA A 88 13.04 -19.95 13.34
N GLU A 89 13.75 -19.45 12.30
CA GLU A 89 15.09 -19.97 12.00
C GLU A 89 15.74 -20.03 13.33
N THR A 90 16.06 -21.25 13.75
CA THR A 90 16.78 -21.47 14.98
C THR A 90 18.01 -20.62 14.82
N ILE A 91 18.02 -19.49 15.52
CA ILE A 91 19.19 -18.59 15.59
C ILE A 91 20.34 -19.57 15.81
N PRO A 92 21.28 -19.69 14.88
CA PRO A 92 22.39 -20.63 15.03
C PRO A 92 22.93 -20.42 16.44
N PRO A 93 23.16 -21.45 17.24
CA PRO A 93 23.55 -21.30 18.62
C PRO A 93 24.70 -20.29 18.63
N ALA A 94 24.51 -19.22 19.39
CA ALA A 94 25.43 -18.10 19.45
C ALA A 94 26.84 -18.67 19.53
N LEU A 95 27.68 -18.44 18.51
CA LEU A 95 29.07 -18.81 18.53
C LEU A 95 29.61 -18.27 19.83
N LYS A 96 29.96 -19.16 20.74
CA LYS A 96 30.54 -18.78 22.04
C LYS A 96 31.77 -17.93 21.69
N PRO A 97 31.82 -16.66 22.06
CA PRO A 97 32.98 -15.85 21.79
C PRO A 97 34.18 -16.56 22.45
N LYS A 98 35.20 -16.82 21.64
CA LYS A 98 36.52 -17.09 22.22
C LYS A 98 36.81 -15.86 23.07
N THR A 99 37.04 -16.04 24.33
CA THR A 99 37.35 -15.02 25.32
C THR A 99 38.73 -14.44 25.02
N ASP A 100 38.82 -13.66 23.97
CA ASP A 100 39.85 -12.64 23.84
C ASP A 100 39.21 -11.33 24.31
N THR A 101 39.70 -10.81 25.40
CA THR A 101 39.32 -9.52 26.01
C THR A 101 39.73 -8.35 25.10
N THR A 102 39.16 -8.30 23.94
CA THR A 102 39.25 -7.11 23.07
C THR A 102 38.18 -6.16 23.51
N SER A 103 38.54 -5.01 24.05
CA SER A 103 37.61 -3.95 24.45
C SER A 103 36.68 -3.60 23.29
N ALA A 104 35.37 -3.68 23.52
CA ALA A 104 34.37 -3.30 22.53
C ALA A 104 34.59 -1.83 22.14
N THR A 105 34.77 -1.57 20.86
CA THR A 105 34.83 -0.20 20.34
C THR A 105 33.43 0.40 20.39
N THR A 106 33.28 1.53 21.09
CA THR A 106 32.00 2.23 21.15
C THR A 106 31.80 3.08 19.89
N TYR A 107 30.75 2.82 19.17
CA TYR A 107 30.36 3.57 17.98
C TYR A 107 29.19 4.50 18.31
N ARG A 108 29.21 5.68 17.67
CA ARG A 108 28.11 6.64 17.80
C ARG A 108 26.95 6.21 16.90
N VAL A 109 25.84 5.82 17.50
CA VAL A 109 24.58 5.48 16.81
C VAL A 109 23.48 6.43 17.30
N PRO A 110 22.40 6.72 16.51
CA PRO A 110 22.13 6.16 15.19
C PRO A 110 22.98 6.77 14.06
N VAL A 111 23.29 5.97 13.04
CA VAL A 111 23.96 6.41 11.82
C VAL A 111 22.98 6.36 10.66
N LEU A 112 22.73 7.49 10.00
CA LEU A 112 21.90 7.53 8.79
C LEU A 112 22.69 6.96 7.61
N ILE A 113 22.22 5.86 7.04
CA ILE A 113 22.91 5.14 5.94
C ILE A 113 22.23 5.31 4.60
N TYR A 114 20.93 5.64 4.60
CA TYR A 114 20.16 5.87 3.38
C TYR A 114 19.04 6.89 3.62
N LYS A 115 18.82 7.77 2.66
CA LYS A 115 17.67 8.66 2.58
C LYS A 115 17.25 8.78 1.10
N SER A 116 15.96 8.63 0.81
CA SER A 116 15.42 8.87 -0.52
C SER A 116 15.53 10.35 -0.90
N LYS A 117 15.47 10.65 -2.22
CA LYS A 117 15.46 12.04 -2.72
C LYS A 117 14.22 12.80 -2.34
N ARG A 118 13.07 12.10 -2.30
CA ARG A 118 11.80 12.69 -1.87
C ARG A 118 11.77 12.78 -0.36
N GLU A 119 11.14 13.83 0.15
CA GLU A 119 10.83 14.00 1.56
C GLU A 119 9.35 13.69 1.82
N PRO A 120 8.99 13.22 3.04
CA PRO A 120 7.60 13.01 3.40
C PRO A 120 6.76 14.29 3.22
N GLY A 121 5.63 14.15 2.52
CA GLY A 121 4.69 15.27 2.29
C GLY A 121 5.12 16.29 1.25
N LYS A 122 6.26 16.12 0.58
CA LYS A 122 6.82 17.11 -0.35
C LYS A 122 7.21 16.52 -1.70
N ASN A 123 7.08 17.32 -2.73
CA ASN A 123 7.70 17.11 -4.03
C ASN A 123 9.22 17.32 -3.97
N VAL A 124 9.91 16.96 -5.04
CA VAL A 124 11.38 17.10 -5.13
C VAL A 124 11.83 18.56 -5.06
N ASP A 125 11.00 19.50 -5.49
CA ASP A 125 11.23 20.95 -5.42
C ASP A 125 10.94 21.57 -4.05
N GLY A 126 10.50 20.76 -3.07
CA GLY A 126 10.16 21.19 -1.72
C GLY A 126 8.72 21.70 -1.56
N SER A 127 7.96 21.83 -2.64
CA SER A 127 6.53 22.15 -2.57
C SER A 127 5.74 21.01 -1.92
N PRO A 128 4.57 21.29 -1.28
CA PRO A 128 3.69 20.24 -0.79
C PRO A 128 3.29 19.28 -1.93
N ALA A 129 3.34 17.98 -1.67
CA ALA A 129 2.84 16.98 -2.60
C ALA A 129 1.33 17.19 -2.83
N GLU A 130 0.84 16.99 -4.07
CA GLU A 130 -0.55 17.33 -4.40
C GLU A 130 -1.56 16.51 -3.61
N ASP A 131 -1.30 15.23 -3.41
CA ASP A 131 -2.10 14.33 -2.58
C ASP A 131 -2.10 14.69 -1.08
N MET A 132 -1.18 15.56 -0.64
CA MET A 132 -1.15 16.15 0.70
C MET A 132 -1.84 17.52 0.79
N THR A 133 -2.40 18.02 -0.31
CA THR A 133 -3.17 19.26 -0.31
C THR A 133 -4.66 18.99 -0.05
N TYR A 134 -5.38 19.96 0.49
CA TYR A 134 -6.81 19.83 0.81
C TYR A 134 -7.55 21.17 0.70
N GLY A 135 -8.87 21.12 0.54
CA GLY A 135 -9.74 22.28 0.60
C GLY A 135 -9.56 23.32 -0.53
N LYS A 136 -8.97 22.92 -1.66
CA LYS A 136 -8.63 23.85 -2.73
C LYS A 136 -9.70 24.02 -3.83
N MET A 137 -10.68 23.11 -3.89
CA MET A 137 -11.65 23.06 -4.99
C MET A 137 -13.02 23.58 -4.59
N THR A 138 -13.66 24.33 -5.49
CA THR A 138 -15.07 24.72 -5.36
C THR A 138 -16.00 23.56 -5.75
N ALA A 139 -17.31 23.70 -5.47
CA ALA A 139 -18.31 22.73 -5.89
C ALA A 139 -18.33 22.56 -7.42
N GLU A 140 -18.22 23.67 -8.16
CA GLU A 140 -18.20 23.67 -9.63
C GLU A 140 -16.98 22.94 -10.17
N GLN A 141 -15.80 23.16 -9.58
CA GLN A 141 -14.58 22.47 -9.96
C GLN A 141 -14.66 20.96 -9.71
N ILE A 142 -15.23 20.53 -8.59
CA ILE A 142 -15.47 19.10 -8.30
C ILE A 142 -16.44 18.51 -9.33
N LYS A 143 -17.58 19.20 -9.59
CA LYS A 143 -18.59 18.76 -10.57
C LYS A 143 -18.05 18.71 -12.01
N ALA A 144 -17.08 19.54 -12.34
CA ALA A 144 -16.46 19.57 -13.66
C ALA A 144 -15.49 18.40 -13.93
N ILE A 145 -15.12 17.63 -12.93
CA ILE A 145 -14.26 16.45 -13.11
C ILE A 145 -15.02 15.40 -13.94
N PRO A 146 -14.47 14.90 -15.05
CA PRO A 146 -15.19 14.00 -15.96
C PRO A 146 -15.81 12.76 -15.33
N MET A 147 -15.24 12.29 -14.22
CA MET A 147 -15.73 11.15 -13.47
C MET A 147 -16.98 11.44 -12.64
N PHE A 148 -17.31 12.71 -12.47
CA PHE A 148 -18.47 13.18 -11.73
C PHE A 148 -19.55 13.75 -12.66
N VAL A 149 -19.29 13.77 -13.98
CA VAL A 149 -20.24 14.23 -15.01
C VAL A 149 -21.04 13.05 -15.56
N GLY A 150 -22.32 13.27 -15.84
CA GLY A 150 -23.25 12.28 -16.39
C GLY A 150 -24.31 11.85 -15.40
N LYS A 151 -25.09 10.83 -15.73
CA LYS A 151 -26.24 10.37 -14.93
C LYS A 151 -25.94 10.09 -13.45
N MET A 152 -24.69 9.83 -13.13
CA MET A 152 -24.24 9.73 -11.74
C MET A 152 -24.12 11.07 -11.04
N GLY A 153 -23.80 12.14 -11.78
CA GLY A 153 -23.75 13.50 -11.24
C GLY A 153 -25.15 14.07 -11.03
N ASP A 154 -26.09 13.69 -11.89
CA ASP A 154 -27.44 14.24 -11.84
C ASP A 154 -28.31 13.63 -10.75
N ASP A 155 -28.11 12.34 -10.40
CA ASP A 155 -29.04 11.61 -9.55
C ASP A 155 -28.52 11.29 -8.17
N GLY A 156 -27.29 11.62 -7.81
CA GLY A 156 -27.01 11.25 -6.48
C GLY A 156 -25.61 10.98 -5.97
N PHE A 157 -24.60 10.88 -6.78
CA PHE A 157 -23.28 10.70 -6.13
C PHE A 157 -22.78 12.02 -5.55
N ILE A 158 -23.01 13.13 -6.23
CA ILE A 158 -22.62 14.47 -5.77
C ILE A 158 -23.85 15.28 -5.36
N GLY A 159 -25.02 15.02 -5.94
CA GLY A 159 -26.29 15.71 -5.61
C GLY A 159 -26.10 17.22 -5.53
N ASP A 160 -26.77 17.83 -4.55
CA ASP A 160 -26.45 19.18 -4.12
C ASP A 160 -25.27 19.12 -3.14
N LEU A 161 -24.04 19.17 -3.68
CA LEU A 161 -22.80 19.07 -2.89
C LEU A 161 -22.74 20.09 -1.75
N GLU A 162 -23.40 21.24 -1.94
CA GLU A 162 -23.45 22.30 -0.93
C GLU A 162 -24.32 21.93 0.29
N LYS A 163 -25.33 21.12 0.06
CA LYS A 163 -26.25 20.67 1.13
C LYS A 163 -25.91 19.28 1.67
N THR A 164 -25.08 18.52 0.98
CA THR A 164 -24.77 17.14 1.38
C THR A 164 -23.95 17.10 2.67
N ASP A 165 -24.34 16.25 3.59
CA ASP A 165 -23.58 15.96 4.82
C ASP A 165 -22.33 15.12 4.46
N PRO A 166 -21.13 15.51 4.91
CA PRO A 166 -19.89 14.75 4.68
C PRO A 166 -19.98 13.28 5.15
N LYS A 167 -20.86 12.96 6.10
CA LYS A 167 -21.09 11.58 6.55
C LYS A 167 -21.51 10.63 5.43
N VAL A 168 -22.22 11.13 4.41
CA VAL A 168 -22.60 10.33 3.23
C VAL A 168 -21.36 9.87 2.49
N PHE A 169 -20.40 10.77 2.27
CA PHE A 169 -19.12 10.44 1.64
C PHE A 169 -18.26 9.51 2.51
N PHE A 170 -18.22 9.72 3.82
CA PHE A 170 -17.54 8.80 4.73
C PHE A 170 -18.16 7.40 4.74
N SER A 171 -19.47 7.29 4.63
CA SER A 171 -20.15 5.99 4.52
C SER A 171 -19.67 5.25 3.25
N SER A 172 -19.66 5.94 2.11
CA SER A 172 -19.17 5.39 0.83
C SER A 172 -17.69 4.99 0.92
N PHE A 173 -16.86 5.82 1.57
CA PHE A 173 -15.44 5.53 1.78
C PHE A 173 -15.22 4.29 2.65
N ARG A 174 -15.98 4.12 3.75
CA ARG A 174 -15.93 2.92 4.59
C ARG A 174 -16.41 1.65 3.88
N ASN A 175 -17.45 1.78 3.06
CA ASN A 175 -17.93 0.66 2.25
C ASN A 175 -16.85 0.16 1.30
N MET A 176 -16.11 1.07 0.66
CA MET A 176 -14.98 0.72 -0.18
C MET A 176 -13.92 -0.06 0.60
N ALA A 177 -13.55 0.37 1.81
CA ALA A 177 -12.61 -0.35 2.65
C ALA A 177 -13.08 -1.79 2.95
N THR A 178 -14.39 -1.98 3.08
CA THR A 178 -14.98 -3.31 3.26
C THR A 178 -14.87 -4.17 2.01
N LEU A 179 -14.88 -3.56 0.82
CA LEU A 179 -14.78 -4.27 -0.46
C LEU A 179 -13.34 -4.67 -0.80
N PHE A 180 -12.37 -3.83 -0.49
CA PHE A 180 -10.98 -3.97 -0.94
C PHE A 180 -9.97 -4.24 0.18
N ALA A 181 -10.43 -4.62 1.36
CA ALA A 181 -9.55 -4.98 2.46
C ALA A 181 -10.08 -6.17 3.25
N THR A 182 -9.16 -6.97 3.77
CA THR A 182 -9.48 -8.19 4.53
C THR A 182 -8.70 -8.26 5.84
N GLY A 183 -9.21 -9.01 6.82
CA GLY A 183 -8.53 -9.27 8.09
C GLY A 183 -8.06 -8.00 8.81
N ASP A 184 -6.85 -8.05 9.34
CA ASP A 184 -6.22 -6.95 10.09
C ASP A 184 -6.07 -5.67 9.24
N LEU A 185 -5.84 -5.80 7.92
CA LEU A 185 -5.71 -4.65 7.04
C LEU A 185 -7.04 -3.93 6.83
N LYS A 186 -8.17 -4.63 6.85
CA LYS A 186 -9.49 -3.99 6.85
C LYS A 186 -9.67 -3.11 8.08
N MET A 187 -9.35 -3.64 9.26
CA MET A 187 -9.43 -2.87 10.51
C MET A 187 -8.47 -1.68 10.49
N ASN A 188 -7.27 -1.88 9.93
CA ASN A 188 -6.31 -0.80 9.73
C ASN A 188 -6.87 0.33 8.86
N ILE A 189 -7.46 0.01 7.69
CA ILE A 189 -8.03 1.03 6.80
C ILE A 189 -9.20 1.76 7.46
N LEU A 190 -10.07 1.05 8.17
CA LEU A 190 -11.16 1.69 8.92
C LEU A 190 -10.62 2.66 9.98
N ALA A 191 -9.52 2.31 10.65
CA ALA A 191 -8.83 3.21 11.59
C ALA A 191 -8.19 4.42 10.88
N MET A 192 -7.62 4.22 9.67
CA MET A 192 -7.10 5.31 8.84
C MET A 192 -8.22 6.26 8.41
N ILE A 193 -9.36 5.74 7.97
CA ILE A 193 -10.54 6.55 7.63
C ILE A 193 -11.04 7.33 8.85
N ALA A 194 -11.09 6.70 10.04
CA ALA A 194 -11.48 7.36 11.27
C ALA A 194 -10.52 8.50 11.67
N LYS A 195 -9.20 8.31 11.46
CA LYS A 195 -8.22 9.39 11.64
C LYS A 195 -8.42 10.52 10.64
N PHE A 196 -8.66 10.20 9.38
CA PHE A 196 -8.95 11.18 8.32
C PHE A 196 -10.22 12.00 8.65
N GLU A 197 -11.27 11.34 9.15
CA GLU A 197 -12.53 12.00 9.57
C GLU A 197 -12.33 12.99 10.73
N LYS A 198 -11.37 12.75 11.60
CA LYS A 198 -10.99 13.72 12.64
C LYS A 198 -10.22 14.93 12.10
N SER A 199 -9.73 14.85 10.86
CA SER A 199 -8.99 15.93 10.19
C SER A 199 -7.75 16.44 10.96
N GLU A 200 -7.11 15.56 11.74
CA GLU A 200 -5.96 15.91 12.58
C GLU A 200 -4.66 16.09 11.76
N GLY A 201 -4.58 15.44 10.58
CA GLY A 201 -3.33 15.35 9.81
C GLY A 201 -2.25 14.55 10.55
N GLY A 202 -0.97 14.97 10.42
CA GLY A 202 0.15 14.38 11.14
C GLY A 202 0.54 13.00 10.62
N GLU A 203 0.88 12.08 11.51
CA GLU A 203 1.37 10.74 11.17
C GLU A 203 0.43 9.64 11.68
N TYR A 204 0.42 8.54 10.94
CA TYR A 204 -0.28 7.31 11.32
C TYR A 204 0.68 6.13 11.31
N ARG A 205 0.66 5.36 12.37
CA ARG A 205 1.45 4.13 12.54
C ARG A 205 0.55 2.99 12.97
N ASN A 206 0.76 1.81 12.39
CA ASN A 206 0.00 0.61 12.75
C ASN A 206 0.85 -0.65 12.62
N GLN A 207 0.82 -1.50 13.64
CA GLN A 207 1.63 -2.72 13.65
C GLN A 207 1.17 -3.77 12.63
N ALA A 208 -0.14 -3.90 12.39
CA ALA A 208 -0.64 -4.84 11.40
C ALA A 208 -0.20 -4.42 9.98
N LEU A 209 -0.26 -3.12 9.67
CA LEU A 209 0.27 -2.58 8.43
C LEU A 209 1.78 -2.82 8.31
N ALA A 210 2.55 -2.59 9.37
CA ALA A 210 3.99 -2.83 9.37
C ALA A 210 4.32 -4.31 9.15
N ARG A 211 3.57 -5.24 9.77
CA ARG A 211 3.74 -6.68 9.53
C ARG A 211 3.43 -7.06 8.08
N ALA A 212 2.34 -6.55 7.51
CA ALA A 212 1.97 -6.83 6.13
C ALA A 212 3.02 -6.28 5.15
N ALA A 213 3.45 -5.04 5.34
CA ALA A 213 4.50 -4.42 4.53
C ALA A 213 5.84 -5.20 4.64
N ARG A 214 6.23 -5.62 5.86
CA ARG A 214 7.45 -6.41 6.09
C ARG A 214 7.46 -7.72 5.32
N ALA A 215 6.32 -8.41 5.26
CA ALA A 215 6.18 -9.70 4.58
C ALA A 215 6.07 -9.58 3.06
N HIS A 216 5.94 -8.37 2.53
CA HIS A 216 5.74 -8.15 1.10
C HIS A 216 7.05 -8.38 0.30
N PRO A 217 7.00 -9.07 -0.86
CA PRO A 217 8.19 -9.40 -1.65
C PRO A 217 9.06 -8.19 -2.03
N THR A 218 8.44 -7.04 -2.33
CA THR A 218 9.21 -5.83 -2.69
C THR A 218 9.94 -5.25 -1.48
N THR A 219 9.39 -5.36 -0.28
CA THR A 219 10.04 -4.94 0.97
C THR A 219 11.18 -5.88 1.34
N ILE A 220 10.98 -7.19 1.17
CA ILE A 220 12.04 -8.19 1.38
C ILE A 220 13.21 -7.91 0.43
N LYS A 221 12.93 -7.76 -0.86
CA LYS A 221 13.98 -7.42 -1.85
C LYS A 221 14.73 -6.13 -1.49
N PHE A 222 14.01 -5.11 -1.05
CA PHE A 222 14.60 -3.84 -0.63
C PHE A 222 15.52 -4.05 0.58
N SER A 223 15.03 -4.70 1.64
CA SER A 223 15.80 -4.91 2.87
C SER A 223 17.01 -5.81 2.67
N ASP A 224 16.88 -6.89 1.89
CA ASP A 224 17.99 -7.80 1.61
C ASP A 224 19.10 -7.10 0.84
N THR A 225 18.73 -6.30 -0.17
CA THR A 225 19.71 -5.50 -0.91
C THR A 225 20.40 -4.50 0.02
N LEU A 226 19.66 -3.78 0.85
CA LEU A 226 20.21 -2.82 1.81
C LEU A 226 21.19 -3.49 2.77
N ILE A 227 20.79 -4.63 3.37
CA ILE A 227 21.65 -5.38 4.32
C ILE A 227 22.93 -5.87 3.62
N LYS A 228 22.81 -6.38 2.40
CA LYS A 228 23.96 -6.83 1.60
C LYS A 228 24.96 -5.70 1.37
N GLU A 229 24.49 -4.53 0.97
CA GLU A 229 25.33 -3.37 0.72
C GLU A 229 25.97 -2.82 2.00
N VAL A 230 25.22 -2.81 3.12
CA VAL A 230 25.77 -2.46 4.43
C VAL A 230 26.93 -3.38 4.79
N LYS A 231 26.75 -4.69 4.65
CA LYS A 231 27.82 -5.66 4.95
C LYS A 231 29.05 -5.49 4.07
N ALA A 232 28.85 -5.33 2.76
CA ALA A 232 29.95 -5.11 1.81
C ALA A 232 30.73 -3.84 2.17
N LYS A 233 30.03 -2.75 2.46
CA LYS A 233 30.65 -1.48 2.79
C LYS A 233 31.35 -1.49 4.16
N LEU A 234 30.80 -2.19 5.14
CA LEU A 234 31.47 -2.36 6.43
C LEU A 234 32.78 -3.16 6.29
N ALA A 235 32.85 -4.15 5.41
CA ALA A 235 34.09 -4.85 5.13
C ALA A 235 35.17 -3.92 4.52
N GLU A 236 34.79 -3.03 3.58
CA GLU A 236 35.69 -2.02 3.02
C GLU A 236 36.17 -0.98 4.05
N LEU A 237 35.38 -0.72 5.06
CA LEU A 237 35.64 0.31 6.09
C LEU A 237 36.22 -0.27 7.38
N ASP A 238 36.68 -1.51 7.37
CA ASP A 238 37.13 -2.23 8.56
C ASP A 238 36.12 -2.14 9.72
N GLY A 239 34.84 -2.20 9.41
CA GLY A 239 33.76 -2.15 10.38
C GLY A 239 33.50 -0.78 11.01
N ASP A 240 34.09 0.30 10.48
CA ASP A 240 33.81 1.65 10.98
C ASP A 240 32.46 2.15 10.47
N VAL A 241 31.41 1.88 11.27
CA VAL A 241 30.03 2.25 10.93
C VAL A 241 29.81 3.76 10.83
N ASN A 242 30.65 4.58 11.45
CA ASN A 242 30.51 6.04 11.39
C ASN A 242 30.92 6.63 10.03
N LYS A 243 31.66 5.86 9.22
CA LYS A 243 32.02 6.23 7.84
C LYS A 243 31.03 5.71 6.81
N LEU A 244 30.00 4.98 7.24
CA LEU A 244 29.06 4.31 6.33
C LEU A 244 28.06 5.31 5.75
N VAL A 245 28.13 5.54 4.45
CA VAL A 245 27.17 6.35 3.68
C VAL A 245 26.77 5.56 2.44
N LEU A 246 25.51 5.19 2.33
CA LEU A 246 24.99 4.37 1.23
C LEU A 246 24.11 5.12 0.23
N SER A 247 23.71 6.36 0.51
CA SER A 247 22.71 7.07 -0.31
C SER A 247 23.11 7.16 -1.78
N ASP A 248 24.38 7.44 -2.09
CA ASP A 248 24.85 7.57 -3.48
C ASP A 248 24.94 6.20 -4.16
N LEU A 249 25.42 5.20 -3.43
CA LEU A 249 25.48 3.83 -3.91
C LEU A 249 24.08 3.31 -4.25
N MET A 250 23.11 3.51 -3.37
CA MET A 250 21.74 3.09 -3.59
C MET A 250 21.07 3.84 -4.75
N GLN A 251 21.45 5.08 -5.03
CA GLN A 251 21.00 5.80 -6.22
C GLN A 251 21.58 5.22 -7.52
N GLN A 252 22.83 4.79 -7.51
CA GLN A 252 23.43 4.06 -8.65
C GLN A 252 22.72 2.72 -8.87
N TYR A 253 22.45 1.97 -7.80
CA TYR A 253 21.70 0.72 -7.86
C TYR A 253 20.29 0.93 -8.43
N SER A 254 19.61 2.01 -8.10
CA SER A 254 18.32 2.36 -8.68
C SER A 254 18.35 2.46 -10.21
N LYS A 255 19.44 2.95 -10.76
CA LYS A 255 19.61 3.07 -12.22
C LYS A 255 19.96 1.74 -12.91
N THR A 256 20.75 0.90 -12.27
CA THR A 256 21.35 -0.30 -12.87
C THR A 256 20.65 -1.60 -12.50
N SER A 257 20.20 -1.77 -11.27
CA SER A 257 19.65 -3.02 -10.73
C SER A 257 18.15 -2.96 -10.36
N GLY A 258 17.50 -1.79 -10.59
CA GLY A 258 16.10 -1.61 -10.21
C GLY A 258 15.85 -1.57 -8.69
N PHE A 259 16.86 -1.18 -7.90
CA PHE A 259 16.65 -0.90 -6.48
C PHE A 259 15.61 0.22 -6.33
N ARG A 260 14.50 -0.08 -5.67
CA ARG A 260 13.38 0.83 -5.48
C ARG A 260 12.86 0.70 -4.06
N LEU A 261 12.28 1.78 -3.55
CA LEU A 261 11.41 1.69 -2.38
C LEU A 261 10.29 0.68 -2.66
N PRO A 262 9.77 0.01 -1.62
CA PRO A 262 8.69 -0.95 -1.78
C PRO A 262 7.47 -0.38 -2.50
N ILE A 263 6.81 -1.21 -3.30
CA ILE A 263 5.59 -0.89 -4.04
C ILE A 263 4.55 -1.96 -3.73
N PHE A 264 3.33 -1.55 -3.39
CA PHE A 264 2.23 -2.41 -2.97
C PHE A 264 1.05 -2.27 -3.93
N ASN A 265 1.23 -2.67 -5.19
CA ASN A 265 0.22 -2.49 -6.25
C ASN A 265 -0.11 -3.78 -7.02
N SER A 266 0.28 -4.94 -6.53
CA SER A 266 -0.12 -6.22 -7.10
C SER A 266 -1.65 -6.41 -7.01
N ALA A 267 -2.18 -7.35 -7.79
CA ALA A 267 -3.61 -7.70 -7.71
C ALA A 267 -4.02 -8.12 -6.29
N ALA A 268 -3.15 -8.83 -5.58
CA ALA A 268 -3.38 -9.22 -4.19
C ALA A 268 -3.43 -8.01 -3.25
N ASP A 269 -2.51 -7.06 -3.39
CA ASP A 269 -2.45 -5.86 -2.55
C ASP A 269 -3.71 -5.00 -2.69
N LYS A 270 -4.22 -4.90 -3.93
CA LYS A 270 -5.44 -4.13 -4.25
C LYS A 270 -6.69 -4.65 -3.54
N VAL A 271 -6.74 -5.94 -3.23
CA VAL A 271 -7.92 -6.58 -2.63
C VAL A 271 -7.73 -6.96 -1.15
N GLN A 272 -6.50 -6.92 -0.67
CA GLN A 272 -6.20 -7.16 0.74
C GLN A 272 -6.14 -5.88 1.56
N GLY A 273 -6.10 -4.73 0.91
CA GLY A 273 -6.11 -3.41 1.53
C GLY A 273 -4.73 -2.76 1.64
N LEU A 274 -3.67 -3.44 1.22
CA LEU A 274 -2.33 -2.86 1.33
C LEU A 274 -2.17 -1.66 0.39
N THR A 275 -2.65 -1.76 -0.86
CA THR A 275 -2.61 -0.65 -1.83
C THR A 275 -3.43 0.57 -1.37
N ILE A 276 -4.52 0.38 -0.62
CA ILE A 276 -5.31 1.51 -0.10
C ILE A 276 -4.56 2.21 1.05
N ALA A 277 -3.89 1.42 1.88
CA ALA A 277 -3.14 1.95 3.02
C ALA A 277 -1.80 2.58 2.61
N VAL A 278 -1.13 1.98 1.61
CA VAL A 278 0.17 2.38 1.06
C VAL A 278 0.29 1.81 -0.35
N ASN A 279 0.24 2.64 -1.36
CA ASN A 279 0.37 2.19 -2.75
C ASN A 279 1.85 2.11 -3.18
N ASP A 280 2.47 3.26 -3.32
CA ASP A 280 3.89 3.44 -3.65
C ASP A 280 4.54 4.20 -2.51
N VAL A 281 5.54 3.61 -1.87
CA VAL A 281 6.25 4.31 -0.81
C VAL A 281 6.85 5.60 -1.37
N TRP A 282 6.38 6.75 -0.88
CA TRP A 282 6.80 8.06 -1.35
C TRP A 282 8.24 8.39 -0.99
N ALA A 283 8.61 8.14 0.26
CA ALA A 283 9.93 8.43 0.80
C ALA A 283 10.38 7.35 1.78
N GLY A 284 11.68 7.25 2.01
CA GLY A 284 12.23 6.31 2.97
C GLY A 284 13.60 6.70 3.48
N LYS A 285 13.92 6.25 4.68
CA LYS A 285 15.25 6.33 5.26
C LYS A 285 15.62 5.04 5.97
N ALA A 286 16.92 4.80 6.11
CA ALA A 286 17.47 3.71 6.90
C ALA A 286 18.59 4.22 7.81
N GLU A 287 18.58 3.74 9.04
CA GLU A 287 19.51 4.11 10.11
C GLU A 287 20.02 2.87 10.82
N ILE A 288 21.32 2.78 11.10
CA ILE A 288 21.83 1.77 12.02
C ILE A 288 21.61 2.30 13.43
N THR A 289 20.76 1.62 14.18
CA THR A 289 20.33 2.04 15.53
C THR A 289 21.10 1.36 16.66
N THR A 290 21.68 0.19 16.40
CA THR A 290 22.61 -0.51 17.30
C THR A 290 23.77 -1.05 16.49
N TYR A 291 24.97 -1.00 17.05
CA TYR A 291 26.15 -1.56 16.43
C TYR A 291 27.21 -1.91 17.48
N GLU A 292 27.76 -3.12 17.37
CA GLU A 292 28.82 -3.63 18.20
C GLU A 292 29.84 -4.36 17.33
N LYS A 293 31.14 -4.09 17.55
CA LYS A 293 32.25 -4.79 16.89
C LYS A 293 33.13 -5.44 17.94
N PHE A 294 33.49 -6.70 17.68
CA PHE A 294 34.34 -7.54 18.54
C PHE A 294 35.38 -8.22 17.64
N GLY A 295 36.60 -7.68 17.60
CA GLY A 295 37.59 -8.13 16.62
C GLY A 295 37.07 -7.98 15.20
N ASP A 296 37.11 -9.07 14.44
CA ASP A 296 36.59 -9.10 13.06
C ASP A 296 35.06 -9.32 12.98
N PHE A 297 34.42 -9.65 14.09
CA PHE A 297 32.97 -9.88 14.14
C PHE A 297 32.20 -8.60 14.46
N TYR A 298 31.06 -8.42 13.82
CA TYR A 298 30.13 -7.31 14.13
C TYR A 298 28.67 -7.75 14.10
N LYS A 299 27.84 -7.05 14.85
CA LYS A 299 26.37 -7.16 14.82
C LYS A 299 25.72 -5.81 15.01
N GLY A 300 24.50 -5.68 14.53
CA GLY A 300 23.75 -4.44 14.65
C GLY A 300 22.29 -4.58 14.24
N THR A 301 21.58 -3.45 14.23
CA THR A 301 20.20 -3.36 13.78
C THR A 301 20.04 -2.18 12.85
N ILE A 302 19.44 -2.44 11.66
CA ILE A 302 19.02 -1.41 10.74
C ILE A 302 17.55 -1.13 10.98
N LYS A 303 17.20 0.13 11.23
CA LYS A 303 15.83 0.62 11.23
C LYS A 303 15.53 1.27 9.90
N VAL A 304 14.53 0.75 9.18
CA VAL A 304 13.99 1.33 7.96
C VAL A 304 12.69 2.05 8.31
N THR A 305 12.56 3.30 7.90
CA THR A 305 11.32 4.07 8.00
C THR A 305 10.84 4.40 6.60
N LEU A 306 9.65 3.95 6.26
CA LEU A 306 8.98 4.21 4.99
C LEU A 306 7.83 5.18 5.22
N TYR A 307 7.64 6.10 4.30
CA TYR A 307 6.60 7.12 4.35
C TYR A 307 5.76 7.08 3.09
N ASP A 308 4.46 7.14 3.27
CA ASP A 308 3.51 7.30 2.18
C ASP A 308 2.42 8.29 2.56
N HIS A 309 1.62 8.73 1.60
CA HIS A 309 0.58 9.71 1.79
C HIS A 309 -0.79 9.03 1.86
N PHE A 310 -1.54 9.25 2.93
CA PHE A 310 -2.95 8.92 2.95
C PHE A 310 -3.73 10.14 2.48
N GLY A 311 -3.73 10.31 1.17
CA GLY A 311 -4.35 11.38 0.43
C GLY A 311 -4.47 10.98 -1.04
N LEU A 312 -5.28 11.70 -1.80
CA LEU A 312 -5.47 11.50 -3.23
C LEU A 312 -5.17 12.78 -3.98
N ASP A 313 -4.65 12.60 -5.20
CA ASP A 313 -4.57 13.67 -6.19
C ASP A 313 -5.51 13.40 -7.38
N TYR A 314 -5.55 14.34 -8.33
CA TYR A 314 -6.40 14.18 -9.53
C TYR A 314 -6.04 12.92 -10.35
N PRO A 315 -4.76 12.57 -10.58
CA PRO A 315 -4.37 11.33 -11.25
C PRO A 315 -4.92 10.04 -10.64
N ASP A 316 -5.33 10.04 -9.38
CA ASP A 316 -5.91 8.85 -8.75
C ASP A 316 -7.35 8.60 -9.14
N ILE A 317 -8.09 9.63 -9.46
CA ILE A 317 -9.53 9.56 -9.75
C ILE A 317 -9.90 9.99 -11.16
N GLY A 318 -9.06 10.78 -11.80
CA GLY A 318 -9.28 11.32 -13.13
C GLY A 318 -8.75 10.41 -14.25
N PRO A 319 -9.12 10.71 -15.50
CA PRO A 319 -8.51 10.05 -16.64
C PRO A 319 -7.04 10.50 -16.79
N ASP A 320 -6.20 9.54 -17.13
CA ASP A 320 -4.82 9.84 -17.53
C ASP A 320 -4.84 10.76 -18.75
N PRO A 321 -4.15 11.90 -18.73
CA PRO A 321 -4.23 12.91 -19.78
C PRO A 321 -3.70 12.41 -21.13
N THR A 322 -2.83 11.41 -21.14
CA THR A 322 -2.22 10.88 -22.36
C THR A 322 -3.04 9.74 -22.96
N THR A 323 -3.54 8.85 -22.10
CA THR A 323 -4.22 7.62 -22.53
C THR A 323 -5.74 7.68 -22.41
N GLY A 324 -6.29 8.68 -21.71
CA GLY A 324 -7.70 8.79 -21.37
C GLY A 324 -8.20 7.69 -20.43
N ARG A 325 -7.30 6.88 -19.85
CA ARG A 325 -7.66 5.76 -18.97
C ARG A 325 -7.80 6.23 -17.53
N VAL A 326 -8.82 5.72 -16.87
CA VAL A 326 -9.01 5.94 -15.43
C VAL A 326 -8.43 4.77 -14.67
N LYS A 327 -7.69 5.04 -13.60
CA LYS A 327 -7.19 4.00 -12.70
C LYS A 327 -8.38 3.21 -12.12
N PHE A 328 -8.16 1.93 -11.85
CA PHE A 328 -9.20 1.03 -11.32
C PHE A 328 -9.94 1.62 -10.11
N TYR A 329 -9.20 2.16 -9.18
CA TYR A 329 -9.78 2.78 -7.99
C TYR A 329 -10.56 4.07 -8.27
N GLY A 330 -10.16 4.86 -9.25
CA GLY A 330 -10.88 6.08 -9.65
C GLY A 330 -12.32 5.82 -10.08
N LEU A 331 -12.64 4.57 -10.46
CA LEU A 331 -14.00 4.13 -10.77
C LEU A 331 -14.85 3.82 -9.53
N ALA A 332 -14.23 3.60 -8.38
CA ALA A 332 -14.93 3.26 -7.15
C ALA A 332 -15.47 4.50 -6.45
N SER A 333 -16.76 4.46 -6.10
CA SER A 333 -17.44 5.59 -5.43
C SER A 333 -16.73 6.02 -4.12
N GLY A 334 -16.14 5.08 -3.40
CA GLY A 334 -15.41 5.37 -2.17
C GLY A 334 -14.15 6.22 -2.37
N PHE A 335 -13.40 6.00 -3.46
CA PHE A 335 -12.25 6.85 -3.79
C PHE A 335 -12.68 8.24 -4.22
N ARG A 336 -13.74 8.34 -5.00
CA ARG A 336 -14.34 9.64 -5.35
C ARG A 336 -14.85 10.38 -4.12
N SER A 337 -15.46 9.66 -3.18
CA SER A 337 -15.88 10.22 -1.90
C SER A 337 -14.70 10.73 -1.09
N TRP A 338 -13.61 9.96 -1.03
CA TRP A 338 -12.38 10.39 -0.37
C TRP A 338 -11.83 11.67 -1.00
N PHE A 339 -11.75 11.74 -2.34
CA PHE A 339 -11.30 12.92 -3.05
C PHE A 339 -12.17 14.16 -2.74
N VAL A 340 -13.50 14.02 -2.75
CA VAL A 340 -14.42 15.12 -2.41
C VAL A 340 -14.22 15.57 -0.96
N LEU A 341 -14.11 14.65 -0.01
CA LEU A 341 -13.85 14.96 1.41
C LEU A 341 -12.56 15.75 1.58
N GLN A 342 -11.52 15.40 0.84
CA GLN A 342 -10.21 16.05 0.91
C GLN A 342 -10.21 17.41 0.21
N HIS A 343 -10.63 17.48 -1.05
CA HIS A 343 -10.39 18.64 -1.90
C HIS A 343 -11.51 19.68 -1.93
N TYR A 344 -12.76 19.30 -1.63
CA TYR A 344 -13.84 20.27 -1.58
C TYR A 344 -13.64 21.24 -0.42
N LYS A 345 -13.60 22.56 -0.72
CA LYS A 345 -13.27 23.61 0.26
C LYS A 345 -14.16 23.65 1.49
N ARG A 346 -15.43 23.21 1.38
CA ARG A 346 -16.36 23.14 2.53
C ARG A 346 -16.02 22.00 3.47
N PHE A 347 -15.46 20.91 2.98
CA PHE A 347 -15.11 19.74 3.78
C PHE A 347 -13.65 19.81 4.25
N ALA A 348 -12.71 19.91 3.34
CA ALA A 348 -11.30 20.19 3.57
C ALA A 348 -10.65 19.26 4.63
N TYR A 349 -10.99 17.97 4.61
CA TYR A 349 -10.39 17.00 5.51
C TYR A 349 -8.90 16.82 5.21
N LYS A 350 -8.08 16.87 6.27
CA LYS A 350 -6.63 16.86 6.12
C LYS A 350 -6.08 15.46 5.86
N PRO A 351 -5.32 15.24 4.78
CA PRO A 351 -4.53 14.04 4.60
C PRO A 351 -3.45 13.90 5.67
N PHE A 352 -2.84 12.73 5.78
CA PHE A 352 -1.79 12.46 6.75
C PHE A 352 -0.73 11.53 6.18
N LEU A 353 0.42 11.46 6.86
CA LEU A 353 1.50 10.55 6.52
C LEU A 353 1.24 9.16 7.10
N THR A 354 1.31 8.13 6.29
CA THR A 354 1.42 6.75 6.72
C THR A 354 2.89 6.43 6.96
N VAL A 355 3.24 5.98 8.16
CA VAL A 355 4.62 5.69 8.55
C VAL A 355 4.75 4.22 8.92
N ILE A 356 5.67 3.53 8.24
CA ILE A 356 6.00 2.13 8.49
C ILE A 356 7.43 2.05 9.00
N GLU A 357 7.61 1.50 10.20
CA GLU A 357 8.92 1.28 10.80
C GLU A 357 9.23 -0.22 10.86
N LEU A 358 10.37 -0.60 10.29
CA LEU A 358 10.84 -1.99 10.20
C LEU A 358 12.25 -2.08 10.76
N SER A 359 12.51 -3.08 11.59
CA SER A 359 13.83 -3.31 12.17
C SER A 359 14.41 -4.63 11.68
N TYR A 360 15.65 -4.62 11.22
CA TYR A 360 16.36 -5.77 10.67
C TYR A 360 17.67 -5.97 11.41
N PRO A 361 17.83 -7.05 12.18
CA PRO A 361 19.12 -7.41 12.73
C PRO A 361 20.06 -7.85 11.60
N PHE A 362 21.33 -7.53 11.73
CA PHE A 362 22.39 -7.98 10.84
C PHE A 362 23.65 -8.32 11.62
N GLN A 363 24.45 -9.20 11.07
CA GLN A 363 25.75 -9.60 11.63
C GLN A 363 26.67 -10.08 10.51
N GLY A 364 27.95 -10.07 10.75
CA GLY A 364 28.95 -10.53 9.78
C GLY A 364 30.36 -10.53 10.34
N GLU A 365 31.30 -10.94 9.48
CA GLU A 365 32.73 -10.88 9.70
C GLU A 365 33.35 -9.96 8.65
N LEU A 366 34.46 -9.30 9.01
CA LEU A 366 35.15 -8.31 8.14
C LEU A 366 36.10 -8.94 7.15
N LYS A 367 36.27 -10.27 7.17
CA LYS A 367 37.14 -11.02 6.25
C LYS A 367 36.50 -11.29 4.92
#